data_910f2ffb1270c3cdfd996008738d0455
#
_entry.id   910f2ffb1270c3cdfd996008738d0455
#
_cell.length_a   1.000
_cell.length_b   1.000
_cell.length_c   1.000
_cell.angle_alpha   90.00
_cell.angle_beta   90.00
_cell.angle_gamma   90.00
#
_symmetry.space_group_name_H-M   'P 1'
#
loop_
_entity.id
_entity.type
_entity.pdbx_description
1 polymer ?
#
loop_
_entity_poly.entity_id
_entity_poly.type
_entity_poly.pdbx_seq_one_letter_code
_entity_poly.pdbx_strand_id
1 'polypeptide(L)'
;MSRLAIIRARSTWRDMIEGQPQHLAIGALMAFGAISLLTNPADAPRLLGLTSYDWAVTSIILAIIHQIIVAIVFRMQLHRNMMTRLFGSRDMTVWAVIFLPQLAARPLTTIMAGWADTTAITGWRMAEIIPGIVLVLVALWAMYSVLFYFTLPRALGGDHFRDAIVQMPLVRVGAFKYTDNAMYGVVFLAFWSIALLFGSWNALVVALFQHAYIWVHMYCTEAPDMARIYADSPDV
;
A
#
# COMPACT_ATOMS: atom_id res chain seq x y z
N MET A 1 -19.23 20.17 -17.81
CA MET A 1 -18.44 18.91 -17.92
C MET A 1 -18.03 18.50 -16.51
N SER A 2 -18.04 17.21 -16.22
CA SER A 2 -17.56 16.71 -14.91
C SER A 2 -16.04 16.90 -14.78
N ARG A 3 -15.52 16.88 -13.54
CA ARG A 3 -14.09 17.07 -13.28
C ARG A 3 -13.23 16.04 -14.02
N LEU A 4 -13.59 14.76 -13.89
CA LEU A 4 -12.87 13.68 -14.58
C LEU A 4 -12.93 13.81 -16.10
N ALA A 5 -14.04 14.30 -16.68
CA ALA A 5 -14.14 14.53 -18.11
C ALA A 5 -13.19 15.67 -18.58
N ILE A 6 -13.05 16.72 -17.78
CA ILE A 6 -12.11 17.83 -18.07
C ILE A 6 -10.68 17.32 -18.05
N ILE A 7 -10.29 16.55 -17.02
CA ILE A 7 -8.96 15.95 -16.92
C ILE A 7 -8.68 15.11 -18.14
N ARG A 8 -9.58 14.19 -18.52
CA ARG A 8 -9.43 13.29 -19.69
C ARG A 8 -9.27 14.04 -21.00
N ALA A 9 -10.00 15.14 -21.18
CA ALA A 9 -9.93 15.95 -22.40
C ALA A 9 -8.59 16.70 -22.54
N ARG A 10 -7.93 17.04 -21.43
CA ARG A 10 -6.67 17.81 -21.42
C ARG A 10 -5.44 16.93 -21.24
N SER A 11 -5.58 15.65 -20.87
CA SER A 11 -4.47 14.75 -20.55
C SER A 11 -3.61 14.44 -21.75
N THR A 12 -2.34 14.64 -21.56
CA THR A 12 -1.27 14.21 -22.47
C THR A 12 -0.69 12.86 -22.01
N TRP A 13 0.14 12.28 -22.84
CA TRP A 13 0.85 11.06 -22.48
C TRP A 13 1.91 11.31 -21.36
N ARG A 14 2.44 12.51 -21.27
CA ARG A 14 3.38 12.90 -20.21
C ARG A 14 2.73 12.84 -18.81
N ASP A 15 1.46 13.25 -18.72
CA ASP A 15 0.69 13.19 -17.46
C ASP A 15 0.54 11.75 -16.95
N MET A 16 0.48 10.77 -17.87
CA MET A 16 0.33 9.35 -17.50
C MET A 16 1.60 8.75 -16.91
N ILE A 17 2.77 9.24 -17.29
CA ILE A 17 4.07 8.73 -16.81
C ILE A 17 4.70 9.62 -15.74
N GLU A 18 4.07 10.74 -15.38
CA GLU A 18 4.60 11.64 -14.35
C GLU A 18 4.88 10.92 -13.05
N GLY A 19 6.10 11.07 -12.52
CA GLY A 19 6.56 10.41 -11.31
C GLY A 19 6.91 8.92 -11.46
N GLN A 20 6.53 8.25 -12.57
CA GLN A 20 6.74 6.81 -12.71
C GLN A 20 8.22 6.40 -12.88
N PRO A 21 9.08 7.12 -13.60
CA PRO A 21 10.51 6.82 -13.62
C PRO A 21 11.15 6.90 -12.23
N GLN A 22 10.76 7.90 -11.43
CA GLN A 22 11.23 8.05 -10.04
C GLN A 22 10.71 6.91 -9.16
N HIS A 23 9.42 6.57 -9.29
CA HIS A 23 8.80 5.45 -8.58
C HIS A 23 9.56 4.13 -8.82
N LEU A 24 9.85 3.82 -10.08
CA LEU A 24 10.58 2.59 -10.45
C LEU A 24 12.04 2.62 -9.95
N ALA A 25 12.74 3.74 -10.12
CA ALA A 25 14.14 3.86 -9.71
C ALA A 25 14.31 3.77 -8.19
N ILE A 26 13.49 4.52 -7.43
CA ILE A 26 13.52 4.48 -5.97
C ILE A 26 13.05 3.12 -5.46
N GLY A 27 12.00 2.55 -6.04
CA GLY A 27 11.51 1.21 -5.69
C GLY A 27 12.56 0.13 -5.87
N ALA A 28 13.29 0.15 -7.00
CA ALA A 28 14.38 -0.80 -7.27
C ALA A 28 15.54 -0.63 -6.28
N LEU A 29 15.95 0.61 -5.98
CA LEU A 29 17.00 0.89 -5.00
C LEU A 29 16.61 0.41 -3.59
N MET A 30 15.38 0.70 -3.18
CA MET A 30 14.86 0.27 -1.89
C MET A 30 14.75 -1.25 -1.79
N ALA A 31 14.30 -1.92 -2.86
CA ALA A 31 14.23 -3.38 -2.91
C ALA A 31 15.62 -4.01 -2.80
N PHE A 32 16.60 -3.48 -3.54
CA PHE A 32 17.99 -3.92 -3.45
C PHE A 32 18.53 -3.76 -2.02
N GLY A 33 18.33 -2.58 -1.41
CA GLY A 33 18.74 -2.34 -0.02
C GLY A 33 18.04 -3.28 0.97
N ALA A 34 16.73 -3.45 0.85
CA ALA A 34 15.98 -4.36 1.73
C ALA A 34 16.45 -5.81 1.59
N ILE A 35 16.59 -6.32 0.37
CA ILE A 35 17.06 -7.70 0.13
C ILE A 35 18.48 -7.90 0.68
N SER A 36 19.35 -6.89 0.59
CA SER A 36 20.71 -6.95 1.13
C SER A 36 20.77 -7.00 2.67
N LEU A 37 19.70 -6.59 3.35
CA LEU A 37 19.59 -6.65 4.82
C LEU A 37 18.96 -7.96 5.32
N LEU A 38 18.38 -8.77 4.43
CA LEU A 38 17.78 -10.05 4.81
C LEU A 38 18.84 -11.06 5.21
N THR A 39 18.49 -11.92 6.18
CA THR A 39 19.32 -13.02 6.62
C THR A 39 18.81 -14.35 6.07
N ASN A 40 19.72 -15.26 5.71
CA ASN A 40 19.38 -16.58 5.18
C ASN A 40 20.36 -17.64 5.76
N PRO A 41 20.19 -18.07 7.02
CA PRO A 41 21.01 -19.11 7.62
C PRO A 41 20.93 -20.41 6.82
N ALA A 42 22.04 -21.18 6.74
CA ALA A 42 22.11 -22.41 5.95
C ALA A 42 21.13 -23.51 6.45
N ASP A 43 20.85 -23.51 7.75
CA ASP A 43 19.94 -24.42 8.45
C ASP A 43 18.55 -23.82 8.70
N ALA A 44 18.19 -22.73 7.98
CA ALA A 44 16.92 -22.06 8.18
C ALA A 44 15.73 -23.01 8.00
N PRO A 45 14.75 -22.99 8.92
CA PRO A 45 13.55 -23.80 8.80
C PRO A 45 12.73 -23.36 7.58
N ARG A 46 11.92 -24.31 7.06
CA ARG A 46 11.08 -24.06 5.90
C ARG A 46 9.61 -24.16 6.28
N LEU A 47 8.85 -23.14 5.91
CA LEU A 47 7.39 -23.14 5.98
C LEU A 47 6.84 -23.24 4.56
N LEU A 48 6.05 -24.28 4.28
CA LEU A 48 5.54 -24.59 2.93
C LEU A 48 6.67 -24.69 1.86
N GLY A 49 7.84 -25.18 2.25
CA GLY A 49 8.99 -25.36 1.37
C GLY A 49 9.90 -24.15 1.21
N LEU A 50 9.52 -22.97 1.72
CA LEU A 50 10.24 -21.70 1.63
C LEU A 50 10.85 -21.29 2.97
N THR A 51 12.05 -20.69 2.95
CA THR A 51 12.69 -20.10 4.12
C THR A 51 12.07 -18.73 4.47
N SER A 52 12.42 -18.18 5.64
CA SER A 52 12.07 -16.80 5.99
C SER A 52 12.55 -15.81 4.95
N TYR A 53 13.77 -16.00 4.44
CA TYR A 53 14.32 -15.17 3.35
C TYR A 53 13.45 -15.22 2.10
N ASP A 54 13.06 -16.41 1.65
CA ASP A 54 12.22 -16.57 0.45
C ASP A 54 10.86 -15.88 0.61
N TRP A 55 10.23 -16.01 1.79
CA TRP A 55 8.98 -15.34 2.11
C TRP A 55 9.13 -13.81 2.17
N ALA A 56 10.23 -13.32 2.74
CA ALA A 56 10.51 -11.89 2.81
C ALA A 56 10.74 -11.30 1.41
N VAL A 57 11.53 -11.96 0.56
CA VAL A 57 11.72 -11.57 -0.85
C VAL A 57 10.37 -11.59 -1.60
N THR A 58 9.56 -12.63 -1.39
CA THR A 58 8.22 -12.72 -1.97
C THR A 58 7.34 -11.54 -1.56
N SER A 59 7.35 -11.16 -0.27
CA SER A 59 6.59 -10.00 0.23
C SER A 59 7.04 -8.68 -0.40
N ILE A 60 8.36 -8.48 -0.56
CA ILE A 60 8.92 -7.29 -1.24
C ILE A 60 8.48 -7.25 -2.70
N ILE A 61 8.60 -8.36 -3.43
CA ILE A 61 8.21 -8.46 -4.84
C ILE A 61 6.71 -8.21 -5.00
N LEU A 62 5.86 -8.79 -4.16
CA LEU A 62 4.41 -8.57 -4.18
C LEU A 62 4.05 -7.11 -3.93
N ALA A 63 4.76 -6.41 -3.04
CA ALA A 63 4.54 -4.99 -2.82
C ALA A 63 4.87 -4.17 -4.08
N ILE A 64 5.97 -4.47 -4.76
CA ILE A 64 6.37 -3.80 -6.00
C ILE A 64 5.34 -4.04 -7.10
N ILE A 65 4.97 -5.30 -7.33
CA ILE A 65 3.97 -5.67 -8.34
C ILE A 65 2.64 -4.97 -8.05
N HIS A 66 2.17 -5.01 -6.80
CA HIS A 66 0.93 -4.34 -6.40
C HIS A 66 0.96 -2.84 -6.70
N GLN A 67 2.02 -2.13 -6.32
CA GLN A 67 2.11 -0.69 -6.54
C GLN A 67 2.26 -0.33 -8.04
N ILE A 68 2.96 -1.14 -8.83
CA ILE A 68 3.03 -0.96 -10.28
C ILE A 68 1.64 -1.13 -10.91
N ILE A 69 0.89 -2.17 -10.52
CA ILE A 69 -0.48 -2.40 -11.03
C ILE A 69 -1.39 -1.25 -10.62
N VAL A 70 -1.32 -0.78 -9.37
CA VAL A 70 -2.10 0.37 -8.89
C VAL A 70 -1.76 1.61 -9.72
N ALA A 71 -0.48 1.92 -9.91
CA ALA A 71 -0.05 3.07 -10.69
C ALA A 71 -0.57 3.01 -12.13
N ILE A 72 -0.45 1.86 -12.80
CA ILE A 72 -0.97 1.66 -14.16
C ILE A 72 -2.48 1.86 -14.20
N VAL A 73 -3.22 1.21 -13.30
CA VAL A 73 -4.69 1.27 -13.30
C VAL A 73 -5.17 2.69 -12.99
N PHE A 74 -4.62 3.36 -11.99
CA PHE A 74 -5.00 4.73 -11.62
C PHE A 74 -4.72 5.70 -12.77
N ARG A 75 -3.51 5.68 -13.33
CA ARG A 75 -3.14 6.56 -14.44
C ARG A 75 -3.98 6.29 -15.69
N MET A 76 -4.16 5.04 -16.09
CA MET A 76 -4.96 4.69 -17.26
C MET A 76 -6.46 4.98 -17.03
N GLN A 77 -6.96 4.81 -15.81
CA GLN A 77 -8.35 5.13 -15.51
C GLN A 77 -8.59 6.65 -15.48
N LEU A 78 -7.74 7.39 -14.76
CA LEU A 78 -7.89 8.85 -14.65
C LEU A 78 -7.80 9.52 -16.02
N HIS A 79 -6.78 9.19 -16.82
CA HIS A 79 -6.45 9.89 -18.06
C HIS A 79 -7.14 9.31 -19.31
N ARG A 80 -7.48 8.03 -19.33
CA ARG A 80 -8.03 7.34 -20.51
C ARG A 80 -9.34 6.60 -20.26
N ASN A 81 -9.84 6.60 -19.02
CA ASN A 81 -11.07 5.88 -18.62
C ASN A 81 -11.02 4.37 -18.97
N MET A 82 -9.84 3.79 -18.85
CA MET A 82 -9.54 2.44 -19.37
C MET A 82 -10.45 1.38 -18.75
N MET A 83 -10.50 1.28 -17.43
CA MET A 83 -11.29 0.25 -16.75
C MET A 83 -12.77 0.37 -17.09
N THR A 84 -13.30 1.60 -17.11
CA THR A 84 -14.71 1.83 -17.45
C THR A 84 -15.00 1.50 -18.90
N ARG A 85 -14.08 1.76 -19.84
CA ARG A 85 -14.24 1.38 -21.25
C ARG A 85 -14.23 -0.14 -21.46
N LEU A 86 -13.41 -0.87 -20.69
CA LEU A 86 -13.27 -2.32 -20.82
C LEU A 86 -14.41 -3.07 -20.10
N PHE A 87 -14.85 -2.60 -18.94
CA PHE A 87 -15.73 -3.36 -18.04
C PHE A 87 -17.05 -2.66 -17.74
N GLY A 88 -17.30 -1.45 -18.30
CA GLY A 88 -18.53 -0.70 -18.10
C GLY A 88 -18.80 -0.39 -16.63
N SER A 89 -20.01 -0.66 -16.16
CA SER A 89 -20.43 -0.45 -14.77
C SER A 89 -19.75 -1.38 -13.76
N ARG A 90 -19.09 -2.47 -14.22
CA ARG A 90 -18.41 -3.45 -13.37
C ARG A 90 -16.93 -3.10 -13.10
N ASP A 91 -16.43 -1.98 -13.62
CA ASP A 91 -15.03 -1.56 -13.53
C ASP A 91 -14.46 -1.57 -12.10
N MET A 92 -15.18 -0.99 -11.13
CA MET A 92 -14.78 -0.99 -9.71
C MET A 92 -14.80 -2.39 -9.09
N THR A 93 -15.74 -3.25 -9.50
CA THR A 93 -15.79 -4.64 -9.03
C THR A 93 -14.59 -5.44 -9.56
N VAL A 94 -14.28 -5.30 -10.84
CA VAL A 94 -13.12 -5.95 -11.45
C VAL A 94 -11.84 -5.43 -10.80
N TRP A 95 -11.75 -4.12 -10.56
CA TRP A 95 -10.63 -3.53 -9.87
C TRP A 95 -10.47 -4.09 -8.44
N ALA A 96 -11.53 -4.18 -7.68
CA ALA A 96 -11.51 -4.76 -6.34
C ALA A 96 -11.01 -6.22 -6.33
N VAL A 97 -11.44 -7.03 -7.30
CA VAL A 97 -10.99 -8.43 -7.46
C VAL A 97 -9.50 -8.52 -7.79
N ILE A 98 -8.94 -7.55 -8.49
CA ILE A 98 -7.50 -7.48 -8.78
C ILE A 98 -6.72 -6.96 -7.56
N PHE A 99 -7.21 -5.91 -6.92
CA PHE A 99 -6.52 -5.18 -5.85
C PHE A 99 -6.49 -5.93 -4.52
N LEU A 100 -7.66 -6.41 -4.05
CA LEU A 100 -7.80 -6.94 -2.68
C LEU A 100 -6.98 -8.21 -2.42
N PRO A 101 -6.89 -9.20 -3.33
CA PRO A 101 -6.02 -10.36 -3.10
C PRO A 101 -4.55 -9.97 -2.99
N GLN A 102 -4.07 -9.03 -3.80
CA GLN A 102 -2.70 -8.55 -3.73
C GLN A 102 -2.44 -7.78 -2.43
N LEU A 103 -3.39 -6.94 -2.00
CA LEU A 103 -3.31 -6.24 -0.73
C LEU A 103 -3.23 -7.23 0.44
N ALA A 104 -4.06 -8.28 0.44
CA ALA A 104 -4.08 -9.32 1.47
C ALA A 104 -2.83 -10.21 1.46
N ALA A 105 -2.26 -10.50 0.30
CA ALA A 105 -1.06 -11.33 0.17
C ALA A 105 0.16 -10.71 0.84
N ARG A 106 0.26 -9.38 0.90
CA ARG A 106 1.40 -8.67 1.49
C ARG A 106 1.57 -8.95 2.99
N PRO A 107 0.59 -8.72 3.88
CA PRO A 107 0.72 -9.09 5.28
C PRO A 107 0.82 -10.60 5.49
N LEU A 108 0.16 -11.44 4.69
CA LEU A 108 0.25 -12.88 4.79
C LEU A 108 1.68 -13.38 4.54
N THR A 109 2.34 -12.92 3.49
CA THR A 109 3.74 -13.29 3.20
C THR A 109 4.70 -12.74 4.25
N THR A 110 4.40 -11.58 4.85
CA THR A 110 5.18 -11.05 5.98
C THR A 110 5.01 -11.91 7.24
N ILE A 111 3.80 -12.40 7.52
CA ILE A 111 3.54 -13.37 8.61
C ILE A 111 4.31 -14.66 8.36
N MET A 112 4.31 -15.20 7.13
CA MET A 112 5.07 -16.40 6.78
C MET A 112 6.59 -16.19 6.96
N ALA A 113 7.10 -15.02 6.57
CA ALA A 113 8.48 -14.65 6.81
C ALA A 113 8.81 -14.62 8.31
N GLY A 114 7.95 -13.97 9.11
CA GLY A 114 8.11 -13.92 10.56
C GLY A 114 8.05 -15.29 11.24
N TRP A 115 7.14 -16.14 10.80
CA TRP A 115 6.96 -17.49 11.35
C TRP A 115 8.17 -18.40 11.08
N ALA A 116 8.75 -18.33 9.89
CA ALA A 116 9.87 -19.16 9.48
C ALA A 116 11.24 -18.59 9.91
N ASP A 117 11.29 -17.43 10.53
CA ASP A 117 12.55 -16.77 10.90
C ASP A 117 13.10 -17.30 12.24
N THR A 118 14.41 -17.50 12.27
CA THR A 118 15.17 -17.79 13.48
C THR A 118 16.10 -16.66 13.90
N THR A 119 16.14 -15.56 13.13
CA THR A 119 16.98 -14.40 13.43
C THR A 119 16.20 -13.37 14.23
N ALA A 120 16.64 -13.15 15.46
CA ALA A 120 15.95 -12.25 16.40
C ALA A 120 16.24 -10.78 16.11
N ILE A 121 15.27 -9.90 16.40
CA ILE A 121 15.47 -8.44 16.38
C ILE A 121 16.41 -8.04 17.53
N THR A 122 15.98 -8.30 18.76
CA THR A 122 16.73 -7.96 19.98
C THR A 122 17.03 -9.19 20.83
N GLY A 123 16.26 -10.26 20.70
CA GLY A 123 16.24 -11.43 21.57
C GLY A 123 15.52 -11.18 22.91
N TRP A 124 15.09 -9.96 23.21
CA TRP A 124 14.34 -9.63 24.41
C TRP A 124 12.83 -9.59 24.09
N ARG A 125 12.20 -10.75 24.15
CA ARG A 125 10.83 -10.97 23.66
C ARG A 125 9.77 -10.03 24.28
N MET A 126 9.89 -9.66 25.55
CA MET A 126 8.92 -8.76 26.18
C MET A 126 9.02 -7.33 25.61
N ALA A 127 10.24 -6.86 25.30
CA ALA A 127 10.46 -5.56 24.66
C ALA A 127 9.94 -5.52 23.20
N GLU A 128 9.72 -6.66 22.58
CA GLU A 128 9.17 -6.79 21.24
C GLU A 128 7.63 -6.99 21.26
N ILE A 129 7.14 -7.91 22.11
CA ILE A 129 5.72 -8.27 22.15
C ILE A 129 4.85 -7.10 22.63
N ILE A 130 5.26 -6.36 23.67
CA ILE A 130 4.45 -5.25 24.21
C ILE A 130 4.19 -4.18 23.16
N PRO A 131 5.20 -3.57 22.50
CA PRO A 131 4.95 -2.61 21.43
C PRO A 131 4.25 -3.28 20.22
N GLY A 132 4.53 -4.54 19.89
CA GLY A 132 3.83 -5.28 18.85
C GLY A 132 2.31 -5.33 19.08
N ILE A 133 1.86 -5.62 20.32
CA ILE A 133 0.44 -5.60 20.68
C ILE A 133 -0.14 -4.18 20.55
N VAL A 134 0.56 -3.17 21.03
CA VAL A 134 0.10 -1.78 20.91
C VAL A 134 -0.07 -1.39 19.44
N LEU A 135 0.91 -1.70 18.58
CA LEU A 135 0.87 -1.36 17.16
C LEU A 135 -0.26 -2.08 16.42
N VAL A 136 -0.53 -3.37 16.72
CA VAL A 136 -1.65 -4.07 16.07
C VAL A 136 -3.00 -3.47 16.47
N LEU A 137 -3.19 -3.10 17.73
CA LEU A 137 -4.43 -2.46 18.18
C LEU A 137 -4.65 -1.10 17.50
N VAL A 138 -3.60 -0.30 17.38
CA VAL A 138 -3.64 0.99 16.66
C VAL A 138 -3.93 0.78 15.17
N ALA A 139 -3.27 -0.19 14.54
CA ALA A 139 -3.49 -0.50 13.11
C ALA A 139 -4.92 -1.02 12.86
N LEU A 140 -5.46 -1.87 13.74
CA LEU A 140 -6.84 -2.37 13.65
C LEU A 140 -7.87 -1.24 13.83
N TRP A 141 -7.65 -0.33 14.77
CA TRP A 141 -8.48 0.86 14.93
C TRP A 141 -8.45 1.76 13.69
N ALA A 142 -7.27 1.96 13.09
CA ALA A 142 -7.15 2.72 11.86
C ALA A 142 -7.80 2.00 10.68
N MET A 143 -7.65 0.68 10.56
CA MET A 143 -8.32 -0.13 9.54
C MET A 143 -9.85 -0.04 9.69
N TYR A 144 -10.38 -0.12 10.92
CA TYR A 144 -11.80 0.12 11.17
C TYR A 144 -12.22 1.51 10.68
N SER A 145 -11.41 2.54 10.96
CA SER A 145 -11.69 3.91 10.51
C SER A 145 -11.72 4.02 8.97
N VAL A 146 -10.82 3.33 8.28
CA VAL A 146 -10.80 3.26 6.81
C VAL A 146 -12.05 2.55 6.29
N LEU A 147 -12.40 1.39 6.82
CA LEU A 147 -13.54 0.61 6.31
C LEU A 147 -14.88 1.27 6.62
N PHE A 148 -15.03 1.89 7.78
CA PHE A 148 -16.30 2.42 8.25
C PHE A 148 -16.55 3.88 7.85
N TYR A 149 -15.56 4.76 8.01
CA TYR A 149 -15.72 6.20 7.74
C TYR A 149 -15.26 6.60 6.34
N PHE A 150 -14.12 6.09 5.88
CA PHE A 150 -13.59 6.40 4.55
C PHE A 150 -14.28 5.58 3.46
N THR A 151 -14.64 4.37 3.77
CA THR A 151 -15.31 3.37 2.93
C THR A 151 -14.41 2.67 1.91
N LEU A 152 -14.74 1.42 1.63
CA LEU A 152 -13.96 0.60 0.69
C LEU A 152 -13.88 1.19 -0.73
N PRO A 153 -14.96 1.73 -1.34
CA PRO A 153 -14.84 2.35 -2.67
C PRO A 153 -13.85 3.51 -2.73
N ARG A 154 -13.76 4.34 -1.69
CA ARG A 154 -12.76 5.42 -1.63
C ARG A 154 -11.36 4.86 -1.43
N ALA A 155 -11.20 3.88 -0.54
CA ALA A 155 -9.91 3.22 -0.29
C ALA A 155 -9.35 2.48 -1.52
N LEU A 156 -10.22 2.11 -2.46
CA LEU A 156 -9.86 1.55 -3.77
C LEU A 156 -9.52 2.62 -4.82
N GLY A 157 -9.40 3.90 -4.45
CA GLY A 157 -9.14 4.99 -5.38
C GLY A 157 -10.34 5.34 -6.27
N GLY A 158 -11.55 5.24 -5.72
CA GLY A 158 -12.80 5.47 -6.46
C GLY A 158 -12.94 6.87 -7.05
N ASP A 159 -12.20 7.84 -6.56
CA ASP A 159 -12.09 9.20 -7.12
C ASP A 159 -11.46 9.25 -8.51
N HIS A 160 -10.64 8.27 -8.90
CA HIS A 160 -10.19 8.08 -10.29
C HIS A 160 -11.30 7.60 -11.22
N PHE A 161 -12.36 7.01 -10.65
CA PHE A 161 -13.44 6.35 -11.39
C PHE A 161 -14.73 7.17 -11.45
N ARG A 162 -15.10 7.86 -10.37
CA ARG A 162 -16.43 8.47 -10.18
C ARG A 162 -16.38 9.90 -9.68
N ASP A 163 -16.95 10.83 -10.44
CA ASP A 163 -17.12 12.22 -10.00
C ASP A 163 -17.95 12.33 -8.71
N ALA A 164 -18.88 11.41 -8.46
CA ALA A 164 -19.64 11.37 -7.21
C ALA A 164 -18.75 11.14 -5.97
N ILE A 165 -17.65 10.39 -6.12
CA ILE A 165 -16.68 10.16 -5.04
C ILE A 165 -15.78 11.40 -4.87
N VAL A 166 -15.37 12.03 -5.97
CA VAL A 166 -14.61 13.30 -5.95
C VAL A 166 -15.35 14.40 -5.16
N GLN A 167 -16.68 14.42 -5.26
CA GLN A 167 -17.53 15.43 -4.58
C GLN A 167 -17.84 15.12 -3.11
N MET A 168 -17.41 13.95 -2.60
CA MET A 168 -17.64 13.61 -1.20
C MET A 168 -16.76 14.47 -0.27
N PRO A 169 -17.30 14.90 0.89
CA PRO A 169 -16.53 15.68 1.86
C PRO A 169 -15.34 14.87 2.39
N LEU A 170 -14.28 15.57 2.79
CA LEU A 170 -13.14 14.95 3.47
C LEU A 170 -13.57 14.28 4.77
N VAL A 171 -13.06 13.09 5.02
CA VAL A 171 -13.29 12.35 6.27
C VAL A 171 -12.37 12.92 7.35
N ARG A 172 -12.96 13.41 8.46
CA ARG A 172 -12.24 14.01 9.59
C ARG A 172 -12.63 13.34 10.94
N VAL A 173 -12.95 12.05 10.90
CA VAL A 173 -13.35 11.25 12.07
C VAL A 173 -12.52 9.97 12.16
N GLY A 174 -12.52 9.32 13.33
CA GLY A 174 -11.68 8.15 13.57
C GLY A 174 -10.20 8.49 13.44
N ALA A 175 -9.43 7.65 12.76
CA ALA A 175 -8.01 7.87 12.52
C ALA A 175 -7.75 9.13 11.67
N PHE A 176 -8.67 9.51 10.78
CA PHE A 176 -8.57 10.69 9.93
C PHE A 176 -8.75 12.02 10.68
N LYS A 177 -9.09 11.99 11.98
CA LYS A 177 -9.02 13.16 12.84
C LYS A 177 -7.57 13.59 13.16
N TYR A 178 -6.65 12.64 13.13
CA TYR A 178 -5.26 12.82 13.56
C TYR A 178 -4.27 12.89 12.39
N THR A 179 -4.64 12.37 11.22
CA THR A 179 -3.80 12.38 10.02
C THR A 179 -4.63 12.23 8.76
N ASP A 180 -4.28 12.96 7.71
CA ASP A 180 -4.92 12.84 6.40
C ASP A 180 -4.55 11.54 5.68
N ASN A 181 -3.45 10.89 6.09
CA ASN A 181 -2.93 9.66 5.50
C ASN A 181 -3.03 8.45 6.45
N ALA A 182 -4.22 8.26 7.09
CA ALA A 182 -4.43 7.16 8.05
C ALA A 182 -4.11 5.78 7.47
N MET A 183 -4.39 5.54 6.18
CA MET A 183 -4.07 4.27 5.51
C MET A 183 -2.56 4.02 5.46
N TYR A 184 -1.77 5.00 5.03
CA TYR A 184 -0.34 4.81 4.81
C TYR A 184 0.49 4.96 6.08
N GLY A 185 0.13 5.92 6.93
CA GLY A 185 0.85 6.15 8.18
C GLY A 185 0.48 5.17 9.27
N VAL A 186 -0.80 4.89 9.48
CA VAL A 186 -1.27 4.18 10.67
C VAL A 186 -1.62 2.71 10.40
N VAL A 187 -2.34 2.38 9.31
CA VAL A 187 -2.65 0.98 9.01
C VAL A 187 -1.38 0.17 8.72
N PHE A 188 -0.37 0.77 8.11
CA PHE A 188 0.92 0.11 7.85
C PHE A 188 1.71 -0.26 9.11
N LEU A 189 1.35 0.26 10.29
CA LEU A 189 1.88 -0.22 11.56
C LEU A 189 1.59 -1.72 11.80
N ALA A 190 0.63 -2.29 11.09
CA ALA A 190 0.39 -3.73 11.10
C ALA A 190 1.63 -4.55 10.68
N PHE A 191 2.42 -4.08 9.72
CA PHE A 191 3.65 -4.78 9.33
C PHE A 191 4.71 -4.75 10.44
N TRP A 192 4.85 -3.61 11.13
CA TRP A 192 5.75 -3.48 12.27
C TRP A 192 5.30 -4.37 13.43
N SER A 193 3.99 -4.44 13.66
CA SER A 193 3.42 -5.33 14.67
C SER A 193 3.72 -6.79 14.36
N ILE A 194 3.58 -7.25 13.11
CA ILE A 194 3.95 -8.60 12.69
C ILE A 194 5.42 -8.87 13.02
N ALA A 195 6.34 -7.99 12.61
CA ALA A 195 7.75 -8.14 12.87
C ALA A 195 8.06 -8.30 14.37
N LEU A 196 7.48 -7.44 15.20
CA LEU A 196 7.70 -7.44 16.66
C LEU A 196 7.05 -8.64 17.34
N LEU A 197 5.83 -9.02 16.95
CA LEU A 197 5.14 -10.17 17.54
C LEU A 197 5.86 -11.49 17.24
N PHE A 198 6.45 -11.64 16.08
CA PHE A 198 7.30 -12.77 15.75
C PHE A 198 8.74 -12.61 16.26
N GLY A 199 9.19 -11.39 16.53
CA GLY A 199 10.58 -11.07 16.88
C GLY A 199 11.55 -11.33 15.74
N SER A 200 11.08 -11.19 14.51
CA SER A 200 11.76 -11.59 13.29
C SER A 200 12.50 -10.43 12.64
N TRP A 201 13.79 -10.60 12.41
CA TRP A 201 14.59 -9.64 11.67
C TRP A 201 14.12 -9.49 10.22
N ASN A 202 13.87 -10.60 9.51
CA ASN A 202 13.41 -10.55 8.13
C ASN A 202 12.04 -9.88 7.98
N ALA A 203 11.11 -10.15 8.89
CA ALA A 203 9.83 -9.46 8.91
C ALA A 203 9.99 -7.97 9.24
N LEU A 204 10.97 -7.57 10.05
CA LEU A 204 11.27 -6.16 10.34
C LEU A 204 11.78 -5.43 9.09
N VAL A 205 12.69 -6.05 8.34
CA VAL A 205 13.16 -5.51 7.05
C VAL A 205 12.01 -5.36 6.07
N VAL A 206 11.11 -6.35 5.99
CA VAL A 206 9.90 -6.26 5.16
C VAL A 206 9.00 -5.13 5.62
N ALA A 207 8.75 -4.98 6.92
CA ALA A 207 7.92 -3.90 7.48
C ALA A 207 8.47 -2.51 7.12
N LEU A 208 9.79 -2.32 7.26
CA LEU A 208 10.47 -1.09 6.87
C LEU A 208 10.29 -0.81 5.37
N PHE A 209 10.54 -1.82 4.52
CA PHE A 209 10.35 -1.69 3.07
C PHE A 209 8.91 -1.35 2.71
N GLN A 210 7.95 -2.11 3.20
CA GLN A 210 6.52 -1.93 2.92
C GLN A 210 6.04 -0.52 3.30
N HIS A 211 6.43 -0.06 4.49
CA HIS A 211 5.99 1.24 4.99
C HIS A 211 6.69 2.41 4.29
N ALA A 212 7.96 2.29 3.97
CA ALA A 212 8.67 3.33 3.22
C ALA A 212 8.23 3.37 1.74
N TYR A 213 8.02 2.20 1.10
CA TYR A 213 7.67 2.12 -0.31
C TYR A 213 6.25 2.63 -0.62
N ILE A 214 5.30 2.51 0.33
CA ILE A 214 3.97 3.10 0.12
C ILE A 214 4.03 4.63 0.01
N TRP A 215 4.94 5.28 0.74
CA TRP A 215 5.14 6.73 0.61
C TRP A 215 5.76 7.11 -0.73
N VAL A 216 6.65 6.29 -1.27
CA VAL A 216 7.16 6.50 -2.65
C VAL A 216 6.02 6.43 -3.66
N HIS A 217 5.13 5.44 -3.54
CA HIS A 217 3.94 5.34 -4.37
C HIS A 217 3.03 6.56 -4.21
N MET A 218 2.75 6.96 -2.98
CA MET A 218 1.93 8.14 -2.67
C MET A 218 2.48 9.40 -3.36
N TYR A 219 3.76 9.70 -3.20
CA TYR A 219 4.36 10.90 -3.79
C TYR A 219 4.52 10.83 -5.31
N CYS A 220 4.83 9.66 -5.87
CA CYS A 220 5.08 9.52 -7.31
C CYS A 220 3.82 9.27 -8.13
N THR A 221 2.75 8.74 -7.52
CA THR A 221 1.53 8.34 -8.24
C THR A 221 0.31 9.12 -7.75
N GLU A 222 -0.03 8.98 -6.46
CA GLU A 222 -1.30 9.50 -5.96
C GLU A 222 -1.29 11.02 -5.76
N ALA A 223 -0.24 11.59 -5.20
CA ALA A 223 -0.21 13.04 -4.97
C ALA A 223 -0.36 13.87 -6.25
N PRO A 224 0.30 13.55 -7.38
CA PRO A 224 0.02 14.22 -8.65
C PRO A 224 -1.41 14.01 -9.16
N ASP A 225 -1.99 12.81 -8.96
CA ASP A 225 -3.38 12.56 -9.35
C ASP A 225 -4.37 13.34 -8.50
N MET A 226 -4.18 13.33 -7.17
CA MET A 226 -5.00 14.11 -6.24
C MET A 226 -4.92 15.61 -6.53
N ALA A 227 -3.73 16.14 -6.81
CA ALA A 227 -3.56 17.54 -7.20
C ALA A 227 -4.39 17.91 -8.44
N ARG A 228 -4.55 16.97 -9.42
CA ARG A 228 -5.40 17.19 -10.59
C ARG A 228 -6.88 17.03 -10.27
N ILE A 229 -7.25 16.00 -9.53
CA ILE A 229 -8.64 15.67 -9.19
C ILE A 229 -9.25 16.78 -8.35
N TYR A 230 -8.52 17.33 -7.40
CA TYR A 230 -9.00 18.29 -6.40
C TYR A 230 -8.52 19.74 -6.62
N ALA A 231 -7.93 20.09 -7.76
CA ALA A 231 -7.31 21.41 -8.03
C ALA A 231 -8.20 22.64 -7.77
N ASP A 232 -9.53 22.49 -7.82
CA ASP A 232 -10.48 23.59 -7.61
C ASP A 232 -11.29 23.40 -6.32
N SER A 233 -10.89 22.48 -5.44
CA SER A 233 -11.57 22.26 -4.16
C SER A 233 -11.07 23.26 -3.11
N PRO A 234 -11.97 23.94 -2.38
CA PRO A 234 -11.57 24.96 -1.38
C PRO A 234 -10.86 24.37 -0.14
N ASP A 235 -10.81 23.05 -0.02
CA ASP A 235 -10.29 22.34 1.16
C ASP A 235 -8.94 21.61 0.90
N VAL A 236 -8.22 21.92 -0.20
CA VAL A 236 -6.90 21.37 -0.53
C VAL A 236 -5.84 22.44 -0.53
#